data_2bbed3a6c16ac2199d476422852db9a9
#
_entry.id   2bbed3a6c16ac2199d476422852db9a9
#
_cell.length_a   1.000
_cell.length_b   1.000
_cell.length_c   1.000
_cell.angle_alpha   90.00
_cell.angle_beta   90.00
_cell.angle_gamma   90.00
#
_symmetry.space_group_name_H-M   'P 1'
#
loop_
_entity.id
_entity.type
_entity.pdbx_description
1 polymer ?
#
loop_
_entity_poly.entity_id
_entity_poly.type
_entity_poly.pdbx_seq_one_letter_code
_entity_poly.pdbx_strand_id
1 'polypeptide(L)'
;CAVSRRMKKIIEKACSFEPDKRYGDAAQLRRAVEKCQANNRKKVYKKAGAVFGLIAAGYILAIFSPDGTVIENKRIETAEQSAAEEQIQAEITFREELIEEAVRKELGLSKTDKITASMLENVRKLRIVGKEILDDEDTFWGEGHHVDGKDSSFGSVRGNITDLSDLAQMVNLEELALCNQKIEDISGLKELPLKKLYLSKNMITDFSVLLNLIDLDTLCIMENPAENLSVIGECTGILRLNIQGMNLTDIDFLKNLSLDYLDMSNVEVENNIFEPLAEMKKLDTLCMCDVNEAAAETLSQMSTLKALFMWGDSTILENLKPLKGMTQLETLAFTTQISSLEGIEQFPSLNFLSVSFSLVKDLSPVTGAKNLQVIDISNADIVWTFGTNRGTLYRGTKRRNHEDRFFP
;
A
#
# COMPACT_ATOMS: atom_id res chain seq x y z
N CYS A 1 -12.05 -19.67 -14.43
CA CYS A 1 -10.58 -19.58 -14.30
C CYS A 1 -9.99 -18.70 -15.38
N ALA A 2 -9.40 -17.58 -15.01
CA ALA A 2 -8.71 -16.71 -15.95
C ALA A 2 -7.29 -17.27 -16.22
N VAL A 3 -7.13 -17.96 -17.33
CA VAL A 3 -5.83 -18.46 -17.78
C VAL A 3 -4.94 -17.26 -18.15
N SER A 4 -3.72 -17.19 -17.61
CA SER A 4 -2.79 -16.07 -17.91
C SER A 4 -2.57 -15.91 -19.40
N ARG A 5 -2.35 -14.66 -19.88
CA ARG A 5 -2.10 -14.37 -21.32
C ARG A 5 -0.95 -15.21 -21.90
N ARG A 6 0.06 -15.56 -21.11
CA ARG A 6 1.17 -16.42 -21.53
C ARG A 6 0.76 -17.87 -21.65
N MET A 7 0.00 -18.39 -20.70
CA MET A 7 -0.53 -19.76 -20.74
C MET A 7 -1.52 -19.91 -21.91
N LYS A 8 -2.37 -18.91 -22.15
CA LYS A 8 -3.27 -18.88 -23.32
C LYS A 8 -2.50 -19.03 -24.63
N LYS A 9 -1.38 -18.30 -24.81
CA LYS A 9 -0.50 -18.43 -25.99
C LYS A 9 0.15 -19.82 -26.12
N ILE A 10 0.51 -20.47 -25.00
CA ILE A 10 1.06 -21.83 -24.99
C ILE A 10 0.00 -22.82 -25.44
N ILE A 11 -1.23 -22.70 -24.94
CA ILE A 11 -2.37 -23.53 -25.31
C ILE A 11 -2.73 -23.31 -26.80
N GLU A 12 -2.84 -22.07 -27.23
CA GLU A 12 -3.12 -21.72 -28.63
C GLU A 12 -2.07 -22.32 -29.58
N LYS A 13 -0.78 -22.26 -29.20
CA LYS A 13 0.31 -22.87 -30.00
C LYS A 13 0.23 -24.40 -29.97
N ALA A 14 -0.07 -25.02 -28.83
CA ALA A 14 -0.19 -26.47 -28.72
C ALA A 14 -1.38 -27.02 -29.50
N CYS A 15 -2.49 -26.27 -29.55
CA CYS A 15 -3.74 -26.62 -30.23
C CYS A 15 -3.83 -26.07 -31.68
N SER A 16 -2.76 -25.50 -32.24
CA SER A 16 -2.81 -24.97 -33.61
C SER A 16 -3.24 -26.04 -34.62
N PHE A 17 -4.10 -25.66 -35.58
CA PHE A 17 -4.55 -26.57 -36.64
C PHE A 17 -3.41 -26.95 -37.60
N GLU A 18 -2.43 -26.06 -37.77
CA GLU A 18 -1.28 -26.28 -38.64
C GLU A 18 -0.16 -27.00 -37.85
N PRO A 19 0.25 -28.23 -38.27
CA PRO A 19 1.27 -29.01 -37.56
C PRO A 19 2.58 -28.28 -37.34
N ASP A 20 3.05 -27.50 -38.31
CA ASP A 20 4.32 -26.76 -38.27
C ASP A 20 4.30 -25.59 -37.27
N LYS A 21 3.13 -25.15 -36.84
CA LYS A 21 2.96 -24.11 -35.84
C LYS A 21 2.86 -24.65 -34.42
N ARG A 22 2.83 -25.97 -34.21
CA ARG A 22 2.80 -26.63 -32.91
C ARG A 22 4.20 -26.68 -32.27
N TYR A 23 4.25 -27.18 -31.06
CA TYR A 23 5.51 -27.61 -30.47
C TYR A 23 5.98 -28.92 -31.15
N GLY A 24 7.27 -29.01 -31.47
CA GLY A 24 7.82 -30.13 -32.23
C GLY A 24 7.82 -31.46 -31.46
N ASP A 25 7.79 -31.41 -30.12
CA ASP A 25 7.68 -32.55 -29.24
C ASP A 25 7.10 -32.18 -27.87
N ALA A 26 6.73 -33.18 -27.10
CA ALA A 26 6.19 -33.01 -25.74
C ALA A 26 7.19 -32.33 -24.78
N ALA A 27 8.50 -32.49 -25.00
CA ALA A 27 9.53 -31.88 -24.15
C ALA A 27 9.64 -30.35 -24.40
N GLN A 28 9.38 -29.89 -25.61
CA GLN A 28 9.31 -28.45 -25.93
C GLN A 28 8.07 -27.81 -25.30
N LEU A 29 6.91 -28.48 -25.37
CA LEU A 29 5.69 -28.02 -24.71
C LEU A 29 5.89 -27.96 -23.19
N ARG A 30 6.45 -29.02 -22.61
CA ARG A 30 6.75 -29.09 -21.18
C ARG A 30 7.68 -27.96 -20.73
N ARG A 31 8.78 -27.69 -21.46
CA ARG A 31 9.69 -26.57 -21.18
C ARG A 31 9.00 -25.19 -21.29
N ALA A 32 8.06 -25.03 -22.24
CA ALA A 32 7.30 -23.79 -22.37
C ALA A 32 6.34 -23.58 -21.18
N VAL A 33 5.66 -24.65 -20.73
CA VAL A 33 4.79 -24.64 -19.54
C VAL A 33 5.61 -24.41 -18.27
N GLU A 34 6.72 -25.11 -18.10
CA GLU A 34 7.62 -24.95 -16.93
C GLU A 34 8.20 -23.52 -16.88
N LYS A 35 8.58 -22.94 -18.03
CA LYS A 35 9.06 -21.56 -18.12
C LYS A 35 7.95 -20.54 -17.84
N CYS A 36 6.71 -20.85 -18.21
CA CYS A 36 5.54 -20.04 -17.87
C CYS A 36 5.24 -20.12 -16.37
N GLN A 37 5.35 -21.31 -15.80
CA GLN A 37 5.16 -21.56 -14.37
C GLN A 37 6.31 -21.00 -13.52
N ALA A 38 7.53 -20.99 -14.03
CA ALA A 38 8.69 -20.39 -13.34
C ALA A 38 8.59 -18.87 -13.26
N ASN A 39 7.92 -18.25 -14.23
CA ASN A 39 7.63 -16.81 -14.25
C ASN A 39 6.28 -16.44 -13.61
N ASN A 40 5.44 -17.43 -13.26
CA ASN A 40 4.18 -17.27 -12.56
C ASN A 40 4.25 -18.12 -11.30
N ARG A 41 4.68 -17.53 -10.19
CA ARG A 41 4.63 -18.00 -8.80
C ARG A 41 4.36 -19.50 -8.61
N LYS A 42 5.45 -20.28 -8.44
CA LYS A 42 5.54 -21.74 -8.58
C LYS A 42 4.71 -22.62 -7.63
N LYS A 43 3.99 -22.09 -6.64
CA LYS A 43 3.37 -22.95 -5.61
C LYS A 43 1.84 -22.94 -5.58
N VAL A 44 1.18 -21.83 -5.83
CA VAL A 44 -0.29 -21.77 -5.81
C VAL A 44 -0.87 -22.66 -6.92
N TYR A 45 -0.19 -22.69 -8.06
CA TYR A 45 -0.57 -23.57 -9.17
C TYR A 45 -0.10 -25.02 -9.05
N LYS A 46 0.70 -25.42 -8.04
CA LYS A 46 1.06 -26.83 -7.88
C LYS A 46 -0.13 -27.69 -7.46
N LYS A 47 -1.10 -27.17 -6.71
CA LYS A 47 -2.32 -27.93 -6.38
C LYS A 47 -3.38 -27.82 -7.48
N ALA A 48 -3.65 -26.62 -7.99
CA ALA A 48 -4.57 -26.44 -9.14
C ALA A 48 -3.90 -26.88 -10.46
N GLY A 49 -2.62 -26.65 -10.67
CA GLY A 49 -1.87 -27.09 -11.85
C GLY A 49 -1.56 -28.58 -11.89
N ALA A 50 -1.60 -29.31 -10.77
CA ALA A 50 -1.57 -30.77 -10.78
C ALA A 50 -2.88 -31.35 -11.38
N VAL A 51 -4.02 -30.75 -11.06
CA VAL A 51 -5.32 -31.15 -11.63
C VAL A 51 -5.40 -30.79 -13.12
N PHE A 52 -4.95 -29.58 -13.52
CA PHE A 52 -4.92 -29.18 -14.94
C PHE A 52 -3.79 -29.84 -15.73
N GLY A 53 -2.66 -30.11 -15.11
CA GLY A 53 -1.54 -30.86 -15.71
C GLY A 53 -1.89 -32.32 -15.98
N LEU A 54 -2.68 -32.94 -15.09
CA LEU A 54 -3.19 -34.32 -15.25
C LEU A 54 -4.29 -34.38 -16.32
N ILE A 55 -5.19 -33.40 -16.40
CA ILE A 55 -6.21 -33.32 -17.47
C ILE A 55 -5.54 -33.11 -18.82
N ALA A 56 -4.54 -32.23 -18.93
CA ALA A 56 -3.79 -32.04 -20.19
C ALA A 56 -2.91 -33.27 -20.55
N ALA A 57 -2.31 -33.94 -19.57
CA ALA A 57 -1.53 -35.14 -19.78
C ALA A 57 -2.42 -36.35 -20.14
N GLY A 58 -3.61 -36.48 -19.53
CA GLY A 58 -4.59 -37.51 -19.87
C GLY A 58 -5.14 -37.34 -21.29
N TYR A 59 -5.43 -36.10 -21.70
CA TYR A 59 -5.87 -35.81 -23.10
C TYR A 59 -4.76 -36.07 -24.12
N ILE A 60 -3.51 -35.81 -23.81
CA ILE A 60 -2.34 -36.07 -24.70
C ILE A 60 -2.04 -37.56 -24.80
N LEU A 61 -2.16 -38.32 -23.68
CA LEU A 61 -1.99 -39.78 -23.70
C LEU A 61 -3.11 -40.50 -24.45
N ALA A 62 -4.38 -39.99 -24.38
CA ALA A 62 -5.49 -40.54 -25.16
C ALA A 62 -5.35 -40.32 -26.68
N ILE A 63 -4.60 -39.27 -27.11
CA ILE A 63 -4.35 -38.98 -28.53
C ILE A 63 -3.16 -39.78 -29.10
N PHE A 64 -2.27 -40.29 -28.23
CA PHE A 64 -1.02 -40.94 -28.64
C PHE A 64 -0.92 -42.44 -28.27
N SER A 65 -2.03 -43.10 -27.94
CA SER A 65 -2.01 -44.55 -27.76
C SER A 65 -2.00 -45.23 -29.12
N PRO A 66 -1.01 -46.11 -29.46
CA PRO A 66 -0.89 -46.70 -30.77
C PRO A 66 -1.94 -47.74 -31.11
N ASP A 67 -2.71 -48.22 -30.12
CA ASP A 67 -3.50 -49.44 -30.24
C ASP A 67 -5.01 -49.23 -30.18
N GLY A 68 -5.50 -48.00 -30.10
CA GLY A 68 -6.97 -47.72 -30.14
C GLY A 68 -7.79 -48.28 -28.98
N THR A 69 -7.15 -48.83 -27.96
CA THR A 69 -7.84 -49.33 -26.77
C THR A 69 -8.07 -48.20 -25.78
N VAL A 70 -9.33 -47.78 -25.66
CA VAL A 70 -9.81 -46.91 -24.58
C VAL A 70 -9.74 -47.72 -23.29
N ILE A 71 -8.60 -47.66 -22.61
CA ILE A 71 -8.45 -48.24 -21.29
C ILE A 71 -9.41 -47.52 -20.36
N GLU A 72 -10.17 -48.29 -19.59
CA GLU A 72 -11.17 -47.88 -18.58
C GLU A 72 -10.60 -46.96 -17.48
N ASN A 73 -10.13 -45.77 -17.84
CA ASN A 73 -9.68 -44.74 -16.88
C ASN A 73 -10.88 -43.95 -16.27
N LYS A 74 -12.11 -44.23 -16.69
CA LYS A 74 -13.32 -43.56 -16.15
C LYS A 74 -13.51 -43.68 -14.65
N ARG A 75 -13.01 -44.75 -14.02
CA ARG A 75 -13.12 -44.92 -12.55
C ARG A 75 -12.11 -44.14 -11.75
N ILE A 76 -10.92 -43.90 -12.27
CA ILE A 76 -9.86 -43.14 -11.59
C ILE A 76 -10.18 -41.63 -11.74
N GLU A 77 -10.53 -41.16 -12.95
CA GLU A 77 -10.92 -39.78 -13.20
C GLU A 77 -12.16 -39.34 -12.39
N THR A 78 -13.19 -40.22 -12.24
CA THR A 78 -14.35 -39.90 -11.42
C THR A 78 -14.04 -39.88 -9.93
N ALA A 79 -13.11 -40.70 -9.42
CA ALA A 79 -12.72 -40.70 -8.02
C ALA A 79 -11.84 -39.49 -7.67
N GLU A 80 -10.92 -39.11 -8.57
CA GLU A 80 -10.07 -37.92 -8.38
C GLU A 80 -10.86 -36.61 -8.55
N GLN A 81 -11.81 -36.54 -9.51
CA GLN A 81 -12.75 -35.42 -9.63
C GLN A 81 -13.69 -35.31 -8.42
N SER A 82 -14.22 -36.42 -7.93
CA SER A 82 -15.07 -36.44 -6.73
C SER A 82 -14.28 -35.99 -5.49
N ALA A 83 -13.03 -36.45 -5.32
CA ALA A 83 -12.18 -36.04 -4.21
C ALA A 83 -11.77 -34.54 -4.31
N ALA A 84 -11.55 -34.03 -5.52
CA ALA A 84 -11.24 -32.62 -5.75
C ALA A 84 -12.47 -31.73 -5.50
N GLU A 85 -13.66 -32.16 -5.92
CA GLU A 85 -14.94 -31.47 -5.66
C GLU A 85 -15.27 -31.50 -4.16
N GLU A 86 -14.96 -32.59 -3.46
CA GLU A 86 -15.18 -32.74 -2.03
C GLU A 86 -14.19 -31.84 -1.24
N GLN A 87 -12.93 -31.71 -1.68
CA GLN A 87 -11.99 -30.74 -1.11
C GLN A 87 -12.38 -29.28 -1.35
N ILE A 88 -12.92 -28.95 -2.50
CA ILE A 88 -13.40 -27.58 -2.84
C ILE A 88 -14.60 -27.20 -1.98
N GLN A 89 -15.42 -28.17 -1.58
CA GLN A 89 -16.61 -27.99 -0.72
C GLN A 89 -16.35 -28.24 0.76
N ALA A 90 -15.13 -28.68 1.14
CA ALA A 90 -14.79 -28.85 2.54
C ALA A 90 -14.91 -27.52 3.30
N GLU A 91 -15.45 -27.60 4.50
CA GLU A 91 -15.55 -26.45 5.40
C GLU A 91 -14.15 -26.04 5.88
N ILE A 92 -13.83 -24.75 5.76
CA ILE A 92 -12.57 -24.18 6.22
C ILE A 92 -12.69 -23.82 7.70
N THR A 93 -11.71 -24.22 8.49
CA THR A 93 -11.57 -23.81 9.89
C THR A 93 -10.46 -22.77 9.98
N PHE A 94 -10.79 -21.63 10.53
CA PHE A 94 -9.84 -20.54 10.76
C PHE A 94 -9.16 -20.70 12.11
N ARG A 95 -7.92 -20.25 12.21
CA ARG A 95 -7.16 -20.15 13.45
C ARG A 95 -7.38 -18.83 14.15
N GLU A 96 -7.58 -17.77 13.35
CA GLU A 96 -7.78 -16.41 13.80
C GLU A 96 -9.24 -16.00 13.60
N GLU A 97 -9.99 -15.86 14.70
CA GLU A 97 -11.41 -15.51 14.70
C GLU A 97 -11.71 -14.21 13.96
N LEU A 98 -10.84 -13.19 14.12
CA LEU A 98 -11.00 -11.90 13.43
C LEU A 98 -10.83 -12.03 11.91
N ILE A 99 -9.98 -12.93 11.43
CA ILE A 99 -9.83 -13.21 9.99
C ILE A 99 -11.09 -13.90 9.47
N GLU A 100 -11.65 -14.87 10.22
CA GLU A 100 -12.91 -15.51 9.85
C GLU A 100 -14.05 -14.49 9.78
N GLU A 101 -14.19 -13.64 10.80
CA GLU A 101 -15.23 -12.60 10.82
C GLU A 101 -15.10 -11.63 9.64
N ALA A 102 -13.88 -11.22 9.30
CA ALA A 102 -13.61 -10.35 8.15
C ALA A 102 -13.96 -11.04 6.82
N VAL A 103 -13.64 -12.32 6.67
CA VAL A 103 -14.01 -13.11 5.50
C VAL A 103 -15.53 -13.25 5.38
N ARG A 104 -16.22 -13.55 6.48
CA ARG A 104 -17.68 -13.61 6.50
C ARG A 104 -18.32 -12.30 6.06
N LYS A 105 -17.79 -11.20 6.54
CA LYS A 105 -18.25 -9.86 6.20
C LYS A 105 -18.02 -9.54 4.72
N GLU A 106 -16.83 -9.80 4.18
CA GLU A 106 -16.50 -9.57 2.76
C GLU A 106 -17.37 -10.42 1.82
N LEU A 107 -17.70 -11.64 2.24
CA LEU A 107 -18.55 -12.56 1.45
C LEU A 107 -20.06 -12.41 1.72
N GLY A 108 -20.47 -11.55 2.66
CA GLY A 108 -21.87 -11.37 3.03
C GLY A 108 -22.49 -12.60 3.72
N LEU A 109 -21.68 -13.38 4.45
CA LEU A 109 -22.11 -14.63 5.10
C LEU A 109 -22.57 -14.39 6.53
N SER A 110 -23.55 -15.17 6.98
CA SER A 110 -23.96 -15.23 8.38
C SER A 110 -22.96 -16.06 9.22
N LYS A 111 -23.08 -15.99 10.56
CA LYS A 111 -22.24 -16.79 11.47
C LYS A 111 -22.42 -18.30 11.33
N THR A 112 -23.54 -18.75 10.78
CA THR A 112 -23.88 -20.17 10.63
C THR A 112 -23.58 -20.73 9.24
N ASP A 113 -23.24 -19.88 8.28
CA ASP A 113 -22.93 -20.31 6.93
C ASP A 113 -21.55 -20.98 6.91
N LYS A 114 -21.42 -22.05 6.15
CA LYS A 114 -20.14 -22.70 5.94
C LYS A 114 -19.29 -21.88 5.01
N ILE A 115 -17.99 -21.73 5.34
CA ILE A 115 -16.99 -21.16 4.44
C ILE A 115 -16.26 -22.30 3.77
N THR A 116 -16.21 -22.29 2.45
CA THR A 116 -15.50 -23.29 1.65
C THR A 116 -14.30 -22.69 0.94
N ALA A 117 -13.34 -23.52 0.50
CA ALA A 117 -12.17 -23.08 -0.24
C ALA A 117 -12.52 -22.30 -1.52
N SER A 118 -13.60 -22.71 -2.22
CA SER A 118 -14.07 -22.00 -3.42
C SER A 118 -14.62 -20.61 -3.13
N MET A 119 -15.17 -20.37 -1.94
CA MET A 119 -15.63 -19.06 -1.52
C MET A 119 -14.45 -18.12 -1.25
N LEU A 120 -13.35 -18.64 -0.68
CA LEU A 120 -12.13 -17.84 -0.41
C LEU A 120 -11.49 -17.30 -1.68
N GLU A 121 -11.70 -17.94 -2.83
CA GLU A 121 -11.26 -17.40 -4.13
C GLU A 121 -11.95 -16.06 -4.50
N ASN A 122 -13.06 -15.72 -3.86
CA ASN A 122 -13.78 -14.47 -4.10
C ASN A 122 -13.35 -13.33 -3.15
N VAL A 123 -12.57 -13.63 -2.13
CA VAL A 123 -12.04 -12.63 -1.21
C VAL A 123 -10.95 -11.81 -1.92
N ARG A 124 -11.20 -10.52 -2.09
CA ARG A 124 -10.30 -9.58 -2.76
C ARG A 124 -9.61 -8.61 -1.81
N LYS A 125 -10.28 -8.31 -0.72
CA LYS A 125 -9.81 -7.37 0.29
C LYS A 125 -10.18 -7.84 1.70
N LEU A 126 -9.30 -7.57 2.65
CA LEU A 126 -9.58 -7.71 4.08
C LEU A 126 -8.97 -6.53 4.80
N ARG A 127 -9.73 -5.90 5.70
CA ARG A 127 -9.29 -4.74 6.47
C ARG A 127 -9.67 -4.91 7.94
N ILE A 128 -8.65 -5.13 8.77
CA ILE A 128 -8.78 -5.31 10.21
C ILE A 128 -7.83 -4.33 10.90
N VAL A 129 -8.36 -3.44 11.73
CA VAL A 129 -7.59 -2.48 12.51
C VAL A 129 -7.90 -2.68 13.99
N GLY A 130 -6.93 -3.16 14.74
CA GLY A 130 -7.15 -3.61 16.12
C GLY A 130 -8.18 -4.73 16.15
N LYS A 131 -9.33 -4.49 16.76
CA LYS A 131 -10.46 -5.44 16.81
C LYS A 131 -11.59 -5.10 15.84
N GLU A 132 -11.42 -4.11 15.01
CA GLU A 132 -12.47 -3.60 14.13
C GLU A 132 -12.26 -4.05 12.68
N ILE A 133 -13.34 -4.47 12.01
CA ILE A 133 -13.35 -4.87 10.61
C ILE A 133 -13.99 -3.74 9.80
N LEU A 134 -13.22 -3.17 8.86
CA LEU A 134 -13.60 -2.00 8.08
C LEU A 134 -14.23 -2.39 6.74
N ASP A 135 -15.27 -1.67 6.31
CA ASP A 135 -15.98 -1.94 5.07
C ASP A 135 -15.41 -1.15 3.89
N ASP A 136 -14.93 0.06 4.16
CA ASP A 136 -14.74 1.04 3.12
C ASP A 136 -13.36 1.73 3.21
N GLU A 137 -12.88 2.23 2.07
CA GLU A 137 -11.58 2.90 1.94
C GLU A 137 -11.54 4.23 2.70
N ASP A 138 -12.66 4.94 2.78
CA ASP A 138 -12.74 6.29 3.37
C ASP A 138 -12.49 6.28 4.89
N THR A 139 -12.63 5.11 5.53
CA THR A 139 -12.33 4.94 6.95
C THR A 139 -10.93 4.40 7.21
N PHE A 140 -10.17 4.08 6.13
CA PHE A 140 -8.88 3.43 6.26
C PHE A 140 -7.71 4.42 6.22
N TRP A 141 -6.88 4.38 7.25
CA TRP A 141 -5.75 5.27 7.55
C TRP A 141 -4.45 4.93 6.81
N GLY A 142 -4.52 4.18 5.74
CA GLY A 142 -3.34 3.72 5.02
C GLY A 142 -2.55 4.83 4.33
N GLU A 143 -3.17 5.98 4.10
CA GLU A 143 -2.63 7.02 3.22
C GLU A 143 -2.24 8.33 3.93
N GLY A 144 -2.00 8.29 5.26
CA GLY A 144 -1.50 9.48 5.98
C GLY A 144 -2.47 10.66 6.02
N HIS A 145 -3.66 10.54 5.47
CA HIS A 145 -4.66 11.58 5.57
C HIS A 145 -5.32 11.48 6.95
N HIS A 146 -5.03 12.43 7.81
CA HIS A 146 -5.91 12.78 8.90
C HIS A 146 -7.25 13.18 8.28
N VAL A 147 -8.16 12.21 8.13
CA VAL A 147 -9.52 12.50 7.74
C VAL A 147 -10.13 13.31 8.88
N ASP A 148 -10.52 14.52 8.55
CA ASP A 148 -11.12 15.53 9.39
C ASP A 148 -11.88 14.98 10.60
N GLY A 149 -11.30 15.14 11.80
CA GLY A 149 -12.04 15.23 13.07
C GLY A 149 -12.93 14.06 13.47
N LYS A 150 -12.92 12.96 12.76
CA LYS A 150 -13.60 11.74 13.20
C LYS A 150 -12.67 10.97 14.10
N ASP A 151 -13.18 10.75 15.27
CA ASP A 151 -12.68 10.13 16.46
C ASP A 151 -11.44 9.24 16.26
N SER A 152 -10.31 9.64 16.84
CA SER A 152 -9.05 8.88 16.90
C SER A 152 -9.15 7.56 17.70
N SER A 153 -10.36 7.11 18.00
CA SER A 153 -10.65 5.86 18.69
C SER A 153 -10.58 4.63 17.80
N PHE A 154 -10.55 4.81 16.48
CA PHE A 154 -10.49 3.70 15.53
C PHE A 154 -9.24 2.86 15.77
N GLY A 155 -9.45 1.57 16.02
CA GLY A 155 -8.36 0.64 16.30
C GLY A 155 -7.60 0.92 17.58
N SER A 156 -8.17 1.68 18.53
CA SER A 156 -7.57 1.97 19.85
C SER A 156 -7.31 0.71 20.65
N VAL A 157 -8.11 -0.32 20.45
CA VAL A 157 -7.93 -1.63 21.11
C VAL A 157 -7.10 -2.53 20.21
N ARG A 158 -5.89 -2.88 20.68
CA ARG A 158 -5.00 -3.78 19.95
C ARG A 158 -5.67 -5.13 19.70
N GLY A 159 -5.56 -5.63 18.47
CA GLY A 159 -5.96 -6.97 18.10
C GLY A 159 -4.97 -8.03 18.60
N ASN A 160 -5.25 -9.27 18.25
CA ASN A 160 -4.47 -10.42 18.72
C ASN A 160 -4.05 -11.38 17.58
N ILE A 161 -4.25 -10.97 16.34
CA ILE A 161 -3.80 -11.76 15.18
C ILE A 161 -2.28 -11.93 15.23
N THR A 162 -1.84 -13.18 15.11
CA THR A 162 -0.43 -13.58 15.07
C THR A 162 -0.13 -14.54 13.94
N ASP A 163 -1.09 -15.39 13.54
CA ASP A 163 -0.91 -16.43 12.51
C ASP A 163 -1.61 -16.02 11.20
N LEU A 164 -0.84 -15.89 10.14
CA LEU A 164 -1.33 -15.52 8.81
C LEU A 164 -1.58 -16.71 7.88
N SER A 165 -1.50 -17.94 8.40
CA SER A 165 -1.70 -19.16 7.60
C SER A 165 -3.10 -19.27 6.99
N ASP A 166 -4.11 -18.69 7.64
CA ASP A 166 -5.50 -18.64 7.15
C ASP A 166 -5.61 -17.92 5.80
N LEU A 167 -4.73 -16.96 5.54
CA LEU A 167 -4.74 -16.16 4.31
C LEU A 167 -4.25 -16.94 3.08
N ALA A 168 -3.51 -18.04 3.27
CA ALA A 168 -2.87 -18.76 2.17
C ALA A 168 -3.85 -19.32 1.13
N GLN A 169 -5.12 -19.47 1.47
CA GLN A 169 -6.17 -19.95 0.58
C GLN A 169 -6.88 -18.83 -0.18
N MET A 170 -6.66 -17.56 0.19
CA MET A 170 -7.26 -16.39 -0.45
C MET A 170 -6.44 -15.97 -1.67
N VAL A 171 -6.35 -16.87 -2.64
CA VAL A 171 -5.44 -16.78 -3.80
C VAL A 171 -5.64 -15.56 -4.69
N ASN A 172 -6.70 -14.81 -4.48
CA ASN A 172 -7.03 -13.60 -5.23
C ASN A 172 -7.06 -12.34 -4.34
N LEU A 173 -6.52 -12.43 -3.11
CA LEU A 173 -6.47 -11.30 -2.20
C LEU A 173 -5.52 -10.23 -2.74
N GLU A 174 -6.05 -9.06 -3.10
CA GLU A 174 -5.31 -7.94 -3.69
C GLU A 174 -5.01 -6.84 -2.69
N GLU A 175 -5.83 -6.71 -1.65
CA GLU A 175 -5.67 -5.71 -0.60
C GLU A 175 -5.80 -6.34 0.78
N LEU A 176 -4.80 -6.12 1.62
CA LEU A 176 -4.77 -6.62 2.99
C LEU A 176 -4.35 -5.51 3.96
N ALA A 177 -5.21 -5.26 4.95
CA ALA A 177 -4.88 -4.42 6.08
C ALA A 177 -5.03 -5.23 7.38
N LEU A 178 -3.93 -5.39 8.08
CA LEU A 178 -3.85 -6.00 9.41
C LEU A 178 -3.07 -5.06 10.33
N CYS A 179 -3.70 -3.96 10.72
CA CYS A 179 -3.08 -2.92 11.52
C CYS A 179 -3.36 -3.11 13.01
N ASN A 180 -2.42 -2.68 13.86
CA ASN A 180 -2.51 -2.74 15.31
C ASN A 180 -2.83 -4.15 15.83
N GLN A 181 -2.06 -5.13 15.33
CA GLN A 181 -2.10 -6.53 15.75
C GLN A 181 -0.81 -6.92 16.48
N LYS A 182 -0.54 -8.22 16.61
CA LYS A 182 0.68 -8.77 17.22
C LYS A 182 1.49 -9.62 16.24
N ILE A 183 1.48 -9.23 14.98
CA ILE A 183 2.12 -9.97 13.90
C ILE A 183 3.64 -9.74 13.97
N GLU A 184 4.39 -10.85 14.00
CA GLU A 184 5.85 -10.88 13.91
C GLU A 184 6.31 -11.50 12.59
N ASP A 185 5.63 -12.57 12.15
CA ASP A 185 5.94 -13.32 10.92
C ASP A 185 4.89 -13.06 9.83
N ILE A 186 5.36 -12.55 8.71
CA ILE A 186 4.55 -12.29 7.51
C ILE A 186 4.85 -13.26 6.36
N SER A 187 5.55 -14.36 6.62
CA SER A 187 5.88 -15.37 5.61
C SER A 187 4.64 -15.99 4.95
N GLY A 188 3.50 -16.02 5.65
CA GLY A 188 2.21 -16.46 5.13
C GLY A 188 1.68 -15.65 3.94
N LEU A 189 2.20 -14.44 3.72
CA LEU A 189 1.78 -13.56 2.61
C LEU A 189 2.48 -13.88 1.28
N LYS A 190 3.51 -14.72 1.28
CA LYS A 190 4.47 -14.92 0.18
C LYS A 190 3.84 -15.19 -1.20
N GLU A 191 2.73 -15.90 -1.24
CA GLU A 191 2.10 -16.36 -2.49
C GLU A 191 0.86 -15.54 -2.88
N LEU A 192 0.51 -14.52 -2.10
CA LEU A 192 -0.66 -13.70 -2.32
C LEU A 192 -0.41 -12.64 -3.40
N PRO A 193 -1.38 -12.34 -4.28
CA PRO A 193 -1.24 -11.34 -5.34
C PRO A 193 -1.53 -9.92 -4.83
N LEU A 194 -0.95 -9.57 -3.67
CA LEU A 194 -1.21 -8.29 -3.02
C LEU A 194 -0.70 -7.13 -3.86
N LYS A 195 -1.53 -6.11 -3.98
CA LYS A 195 -1.23 -4.80 -4.56
C LYS A 195 -1.09 -3.74 -3.47
N LYS A 196 -1.96 -3.84 -2.44
CA LYS A 196 -1.93 -2.93 -1.29
C LYS A 196 -1.75 -3.74 -0.01
N LEU A 197 -0.78 -3.36 0.81
CA LEU A 197 -0.47 -4.03 2.07
C LEU A 197 -0.25 -3.01 3.18
N TYR A 198 -1.05 -3.14 4.24
CA TYR A 198 -1.02 -2.25 5.41
C TYR A 198 -0.82 -3.08 6.67
N LEU A 199 0.34 -2.93 7.29
CA LEU A 199 0.78 -3.70 8.47
C LEU A 199 1.22 -2.80 9.64
N SER A 200 0.64 -1.61 9.74
CA SER A 200 1.00 -0.64 10.76
C SER A 200 0.82 -1.16 12.18
N LYS A 201 1.67 -0.72 13.11
CA LYS A 201 1.57 -1.03 14.56
C LYS A 201 1.56 -2.52 14.86
N ASN A 202 2.47 -3.26 14.22
CA ASN A 202 2.74 -4.67 14.50
C ASN A 202 4.10 -4.84 15.19
N MET A 203 4.68 -6.04 15.12
CA MET A 203 5.96 -6.39 15.74
C MET A 203 6.92 -6.99 14.70
N ILE A 204 6.80 -6.56 13.44
CA ILE A 204 7.54 -7.12 12.30
C ILE A 204 8.94 -6.52 12.27
N THR A 205 9.94 -7.40 12.19
CA THR A 205 11.35 -7.03 12.03
C THR A 205 11.93 -7.46 10.69
N ASP A 206 11.33 -8.46 10.02
CA ASP A 206 11.78 -8.99 8.74
C ASP A 206 10.72 -8.79 7.64
N PHE A 207 11.05 -7.97 6.67
CA PHE A 207 10.23 -7.69 5.49
C PHE A 207 10.69 -8.44 4.23
N SER A 208 11.54 -9.45 4.34
CA SER A 208 12.10 -10.20 3.18
C SER A 208 11.03 -10.85 2.30
N VAL A 209 9.86 -11.17 2.85
CA VAL A 209 8.72 -11.72 2.10
C VAL A 209 8.24 -10.78 1.01
N LEU A 210 8.42 -9.46 1.15
CA LEU A 210 7.98 -8.46 0.17
C LEU A 210 8.59 -8.67 -1.21
N LEU A 211 9.79 -9.27 -1.30
CA LEU A 211 10.44 -9.65 -2.58
C LEU A 211 9.60 -10.61 -3.43
N ASN A 212 8.62 -11.29 -2.83
CA ASN A 212 7.72 -12.20 -3.53
C ASN A 212 6.43 -11.50 -4.00
N LEU A 213 6.11 -10.34 -3.45
CA LEU A 213 4.88 -9.59 -3.72
C LEU A 213 5.11 -8.62 -4.90
N ILE A 214 5.33 -9.18 -6.08
CA ILE A 214 5.79 -8.44 -7.28
C ILE A 214 4.77 -7.44 -7.85
N ASP A 215 3.51 -7.54 -7.44
CA ASP A 215 2.43 -6.66 -7.89
C ASP A 215 2.14 -5.55 -6.82
N LEU A 216 2.94 -5.53 -5.72
CA LEU A 216 2.74 -4.58 -4.64
C LEU A 216 3.12 -3.16 -5.08
N ASP A 217 2.16 -2.24 -5.03
CA ASP A 217 2.34 -0.82 -5.33
C ASP A 217 2.18 0.09 -4.11
N THR A 218 1.43 -0.34 -3.10
CA THR A 218 1.18 0.43 -1.88
C THR A 218 1.59 -0.36 -0.64
N LEU A 219 2.49 0.19 0.16
CA LEU A 219 3.00 -0.41 1.38
C LEU A 219 2.93 0.58 2.55
N CYS A 220 2.27 0.17 3.63
CA CYS A 220 2.27 0.91 4.90
C CYS A 220 2.72 -0.01 6.03
N ILE A 221 3.84 0.31 6.64
CA ILE A 221 4.49 -0.48 7.70
C ILE A 221 4.84 0.36 8.93
N MET A 222 4.17 1.49 9.10
CA MET A 222 4.43 2.45 10.18
C MET A 222 4.44 1.79 11.56
N GLU A 223 5.28 2.31 12.46
CA GLU A 223 5.39 1.85 13.85
C GLU A 223 5.63 0.33 13.99
N ASN A 224 6.51 -0.24 13.12
CA ASN A 224 7.08 -1.57 13.32
C ASN A 224 8.53 -1.46 13.84
N PRO A 225 9.05 -2.45 14.57
CA PRO A 225 10.36 -2.36 15.21
C PRO A 225 11.56 -2.67 14.28
N ALA A 226 11.37 -2.78 12.97
CA ALA A 226 12.47 -3.01 12.04
C ALA A 226 13.39 -1.78 11.95
N GLU A 227 14.69 -2.00 12.09
CA GLU A 227 15.72 -0.96 12.03
C GLU A 227 16.35 -0.82 10.64
N ASN A 228 16.20 -1.85 9.79
CA ASN A 228 16.77 -1.90 8.45
C ASN A 228 15.69 -2.27 7.42
N LEU A 229 15.51 -1.39 6.44
CA LEU A 229 14.55 -1.55 5.34
C LEU A 229 15.24 -1.73 3.97
N SER A 230 16.51 -2.12 3.92
CA SER A 230 17.26 -2.29 2.66
C SER A 230 16.55 -3.21 1.66
N VAL A 231 15.87 -4.24 2.14
CA VAL A 231 15.08 -5.18 1.32
C VAL A 231 13.96 -4.48 0.55
N ILE A 232 13.39 -3.41 1.10
CA ILE A 232 12.32 -2.64 0.44
C ILE A 232 12.86 -1.94 -0.81
N GLY A 233 14.14 -1.54 -0.81
CA GLY A 233 14.80 -0.95 -1.98
C GLY A 233 14.87 -1.89 -3.20
N GLU A 234 14.68 -3.19 -3.01
CA GLU A 234 14.57 -4.17 -4.10
C GLU A 234 13.13 -4.31 -4.64
N CYS A 235 12.13 -3.81 -3.89
CA CYS A 235 10.71 -3.85 -4.25
C CYS A 235 10.34 -2.69 -5.17
N THR A 236 10.96 -2.58 -6.34
CA THR A 236 10.88 -1.42 -7.26
C THR A 236 9.49 -1.15 -7.84
N GLY A 237 8.51 -2.01 -7.56
CA GLY A 237 7.10 -1.83 -7.93
C GLY A 237 6.33 -0.90 -6.99
N ILE A 238 6.89 -0.61 -5.80
CA ILE A 238 6.22 0.24 -4.81
C ILE A 238 6.23 1.69 -5.30
N LEU A 239 5.05 2.29 -5.30
CA LEU A 239 4.81 3.69 -5.66
C LEU A 239 4.47 4.53 -4.42
N ARG A 240 3.82 3.93 -3.43
CA ARG A 240 3.36 4.61 -2.21
C ARG A 240 3.91 3.88 -1.00
N LEU A 241 4.67 4.59 -0.18
CA LEU A 241 5.33 4.04 1.00
C LEU A 241 5.02 4.89 2.24
N ASN A 242 4.57 4.24 3.30
CA ASN A 242 4.44 4.84 4.62
C ASN A 242 5.29 4.06 5.64
N ILE A 243 6.30 4.75 6.18
CA ILE A 243 7.24 4.25 7.19
C ILE A 243 7.21 5.11 8.47
N GLN A 244 6.13 5.84 8.68
CA GLN A 244 5.98 6.74 9.82
C GLN A 244 6.34 6.06 11.15
N GLY A 245 7.03 6.78 12.03
CA GLY A 245 7.36 6.36 13.39
C GLY A 245 8.31 5.17 13.47
N MET A 246 9.11 4.93 12.43
CA MET A 246 10.17 3.91 12.45
C MET A 246 11.50 4.51 12.89
N ASN A 247 12.32 3.69 13.55
CA ASN A 247 13.67 4.05 13.95
C ASN A 247 14.66 3.33 13.02
N LEU A 248 15.25 4.06 12.07
CA LEU A 248 16.03 3.50 10.99
C LEU A 248 17.51 3.86 11.12
N THR A 249 18.39 2.93 10.75
CA THR A 249 19.83 3.20 10.65
C THR A 249 20.15 4.15 9.49
N ASP A 250 19.46 3.96 8.36
CA ASP A 250 19.58 4.81 7.17
C ASP A 250 18.30 4.76 6.31
N ILE A 251 18.25 5.62 5.29
CA ILE A 251 17.20 5.66 4.27
C ILE A 251 17.76 5.46 2.85
N ASP A 252 18.93 4.88 2.70
CA ASP A 252 19.57 4.68 1.40
C ASP A 252 18.75 3.82 0.42
N PHE A 253 17.95 2.92 0.94
CA PHE A 253 17.05 2.09 0.14
C PHE A 253 16.06 2.91 -0.72
N LEU A 254 15.72 4.13 -0.30
CA LEU A 254 14.81 5.02 -1.04
C LEU A 254 15.36 5.41 -2.42
N LYS A 255 16.69 5.47 -2.61
CA LYS A 255 17.32 5.79 -3.90
C LYS A 255 16.93 4.84 -5.03
N ASN A 256 16.58 3.61 -4.70
CA ASN A 256 16.22 2.57 -5.66
C ASN A 256 14.72 2.57 -6.03
N LEU A 257 13.90 3.32 -5.30
CA LEU A 257 12.46 3.37 -5.47
C LEU A 257 12.03 4.53 -6.38
N SER A 258 10.90 4.36 -7.05
CA SER A 258 10.27 5.40 -7.88
C SER A 258 8.94 5.81 -7.27
N LEU A 259 8.97 6.25 -6.01
CA LEU A 259 7.77 6.63 -5.27
C LEU A 259 7.12 7.88 -5.85
N ASP A 260 5.78 7.93 -5.80
CA ASP A 260 4.96 9.13 -5.95
C ASP A 260 4.54 9.72 -4.58
N TYR A 261 4.44 8.86 -3.56
CA TYR A 261 4.09 9.24 -2.20
C TYR A 261 5.05 8.61 -1.18
N LEU A 262 5.55 9.42 -0.26
CA LEU A 262 6.34 8.97 0.89
C LEU A 262 5.84 9.67 2.16
N ASP A 263 5.46 8.86 3.16
CA ASP A 263 5.28 9.34 4.53
C ASP A 263 6.38 8.76 5.42
N MET A 264 7.26 9.63 5.87
CA MET A 264 8.33 9.35 6.83
C MET A 264 8.21 10.24 8.08
N SER A 265 7.02 10.64 8.42
CA SER A 265 6.75 11.44 9.62
C SER A 265 7.22 10.67 10.86
N ASN A 266 7.86 11.37 11.81
CA ASN A 266 8.43 10.77 13.02
C ASN A 266 9.40 9.58 12.76
N VAL A 267 10.06 9.56 11.59
CA VAL A 267 11.16 8.63 11.34
C VAL A 267 12.44 9.21 11.91
N GLU A 268 13.06 8.47 12.82
CA GLU A 268 14.40 8.79 13.32
C GLU A 268 15.45 8.12 12.42
N VAL A 269 16.35 8.91 11.86
CA VAL A 269 17.47 8.44 11.04
C VAL A 269 18.78 8.77 11.72
N GLU A 270 19.66 7.78 11.84
CA GLU A 270 21.00 8.06 12.38
C GLU A 270 21.69 9.21 11.63
N ASN A 271 22.28 10.15 12.38
CA ASN A 271 23.01 11.31 11.86
C ASN A 271 22.17 12.30 11.01
N ASN A 272 20.84 12.19 10.98
CA ASN A 272 19.94 13.08 10.22
C ASN A 272 20.33 13.23 8.73
N ILE A 273 20.65 12.12 8.07
CA ILE A 273 21.09 12.09 6.67
C ILE A 273 19.87 11.93 5.76
N PHE A 274 19.50 12.99 5.05
CA PHE A 274 18.31 13.03 4.16
C PHE A 274 18.66 13.12 2.67
N GLU A 275 19.94 13.08 2.27
CA GLU A 275 20.37 13.19 0.87
C GLU A 275 19.66 12.21 -0.09
N PRO A 276 19.28 10.97 0.32
CA PRO A 276 18.53 10.06 -0.55
C PRO A 276 17.25 10.67 -1.12
N LEU A 277 16.59 11.57 -0.40
CA LEU A 277 15.37 12.24 -0.86
C LEU A 277 15.61 13.12 -2.10
N ALA A 278 16.74 13.77 -2.19
CA ALA A 278 17.08 14.65 -3.32
C ALA A 278 17.16 13.90 -4.66
N GLU A 279 17.38 12.59 -4.62
CA GLU A 279 17.43 11.73 -5.80
C GLU A 279 16.05 11.27 -6.29
N MET A 280 15.00 11.45 -5.49
CA MET A 280 13.63 10.97 -5.75
C MET A 280 12.87 11.89 -6.71
N LYS A 281 13.22 11.88 -8.00
CA LYS A 281 12.69 12.80 -9.02
C LYS A 281 11.22 12.58 -9.41
N LYS A 282 10.60 11.49 -8.95
CA LYS A 282 9.18 11.20 -9.18
C LYS A 282 8.30 11.46 -7.98
N LEU A 283 8.90 11.80 -6.84
CA LEU A 283 8.14 12.03 -5.62
C LEU A 283 7.26 13.27 -5.78
N ASP A 284 5.95 13.06 -5.71
CA ASP A 284 4.94 14.12 -5.77
C ASP A 284 4.57 14.62 -4.37
N THR A 285 4.46 13.70 -3.40
CA THR A 285 4.02 14.00 -2.03
C THR A 285 5.01 13.48 -1.01
N LEU A 286 5.43 14.34 -0.10
CA LEU A 286 6.29 14.02 1.03
C LEU A 286 5.64 14.48 2.35
N CYS A 287 5.54 13.55 3.31
CA CYS A 287 5.21 13.85 4.69
C CYS A 287 6.45 13.58 5.56
N MET A 288 6.86 14.54 6.37
CA MET A 288 7.98 14.40 7.29
C MET A 288 7.81 15.26 8.54
N CYS A 289 8.60 14.99 9.56
CA CYS A 289 8.70 15.81 10.77
C CYS A 289 10.10 16.39 10.91
N ASP A 290 10.25 17.32 11.84
CA ASP A 290 11.55 17.77 12.36
C ASP A 290 12.50 18.32 11.30
N VAL A 291 11.94 19.14 10.38
CA VAL A 291 12.71 19.77 9.32
C VAL A 291 13.67 20.79 9.93
N ASN A 292 14.96 20.47 9.96
CA ASN A 292 16.05 21.36 10.30
C ASN A 292 16.68 21.99 9.04
N GLU A 293 17.71 22.80 9.19
CA GLU A 293 18.38 23.46 8.06
C GLU A 293 18.97 22.46 7.05
N ALA A 294 19.53 21.32 7.49
CA ALA A 294 20.08 20.30 6.61
C ALA A 294 19.00 19.59 5.80
N ALA A 295 17.88 19.23 6.44
CA ALA A 295 16.70 18.69 5.76
C ALA A 295 16.14 19.71 4.75
N ALA A 296 16.04 20.98 5.12
CA ALA A 296 15.59 22.05 4.23
C ALA A 296 16.50 22.25 3.02
N GLU A 297 17.82 22.09 3.17
CA GLU A 297 18.76 22.13 2.05
C GLU A 297 18.50 20.96 1.07
N THR A 298 18.28 19.75 1.58
CA THR A 298 17.88 18.59 0.77
C THR A 298 16.55 18.83 0.07
N LEU A 299 15.54 19.29 0.80
CA LEU A 299 14.21 19.61 0.25
C LEU A 299 14.30 20.66 -0.87
N SER A 300 15.20 21.65 -0.73
CA SER A 300 15.40 22.69 -1.74
C SER A 300 15.81 22.16 -3.13
N GLN A 301 16.32 20.92 -3.21
CA GLN A 301 16.70 20.24 -4.45
C GLN A 301 15.53 19.45 -5.07
N MET A 302 14.41 19.31 -4.37
CA MET A 302 13.24 18.54 -4.79
C MET A 302 12.25 19.40 -5.60
N SER A 303 12.72 19.93 -6.74
CA SER A 303 11.98 20.89 -7.56
C SER A 303 10.68 20.31 -8.18
N THR A 304 10.51 19.00 -8.20
CA THR A 304 9.32 18.31 -8.74
C THR A 304 8.24 18.03 -7.70
N LEU A 305 8.54 18.23 -6.40
CA LEU A 305 7.59 17.97 -5.32
C LEU A 305 6.37 18.90 -5.43
N LYS A 306 5.16 18.32 -5.34
CA LYS A 306 3.89 19.05 -5.43
C LYS A 306 3.24 19.26 -4.07
N ALA A 307 3.42 18.33 -3.13
CA ALA A 307 2.85 18.45 -1.79
C ALA A 307 3.90 18.15 -0.72
N LEU A 308 4.05 19.07 0.23
CA LEU A 308 4.89 18.92 1.40
C LEU A 308 4.06 19.11 2.67
N PHE A 309 4.10 18.09 3.52
CA PHE A 309 3.49 18.10 4.83
C PHE A 309 4.58 17.98 5.89
N MET A 310 4.67 18.98 6.77
CA MET A 310 5.64 19.04 7.86
C MET A 310 4.91 19.01 9.20
N TRP A 311 4.96 17.89 9.87
CA TRP A 311 4.30 17.68 11.15
C TRP A 311 5.32 17.66 12.29
N GLY A 312 4.88 17.94 13.52
CA GLY A 312 5.70 17.83 14.72
C GLY A 312 6.22 19.15 15.25
N ASP A 313 6.74 19.08 16.49
CA ASP A 313 7.09 20.24 17.27
C ASP A 313 8.60 20.60 17.23
N SER A 314 9.42 19.75 16.61
CA SER A 314 10.90 19.89 16.59
C SER A 314 11.44 20.55 15.33
N THR A 315 10.58 21.04 14.42
CA THR A 315 11.03 21.83 13.27
C THR A 315 11.68 23.13 13.74
N ILE A 316 12.92 23.37 13.30
CA ILE A 316 13.75 24.51 13.71
C ILE A 316 13.70 25.65 12.68
N LEU A 317 12.83 25.55 11.66
CA LEU A 317 12.69 26.60 10.67
C LEU A 317 11.87 27.77 11.22
N GLU A 318 12.46 28.94 11.24
CA GLU A 318 11.78 30.18 11.67
C GLU A 318 10.81 30.69 10.60
N ASN A 319 11.14 30.48 9.32
CA ASN A 319 10.39 30.91 8.16
C ASN A 319 10.56 29.97 6.96
N LEU A 320 9.95 30.28 5.80
CA LEU A 320 9.95 29.43 4.62
C LEU A 320 11.15 29.61 3.67
N LYS A 321 12.02 30.58 3.89
CA LYS A 321 13.18 30.88 2.99
C LYS A 321 14.11 29.70 2.73
N PRO A 322 14.42 28.83 3.71
CA PRO A 322 15.28 27.67 3.48
C PRO A 322 14.71 26.67 2.47
N LEU A 323 13.37 26.65 2.25
CA LEU A 323 12.70 25.74 1.32
C LEU A 323 12.69 26.26 -0.14
N LYS A 324 13.63 27.11 -0.51
CA LYS A 324 13.76 27.65 -1.88
C LYS A 324 13.92 26.52 -2.91
N GLY A 325 13.52 26.78 -4.16
CA GLY A 325 13.73 25.83 -5.26
C GLY A 325 12.55 24.88 -5.54
N MET A 326 11.60 24.75 -4.64
CA MET A 326 10.42 23.89 -4.78
C MET A 326 9.33 24.57 -5.66
N THR A 327 9.65 24.81 -6.92
CA THR A 327 8.82 25.64 -7.82
C THR A 327 7.50 24.98 -8.25
N GLN A 328 7.41 23.65 -8.12
CA GLN A 328 6.19 22.90 -8.44
C GLN A 328 5.25 22.72 -7.24
N LEU A 329 5.64 23.22 -6.06
CA LEU A 329 4.86 23.00 -4.84
C LEU A 329 3.48 23.66 -4.94
N GLU A 330 2.45 22.83 -4.91
CA GLU A 330 1.03 23.20 -4.97
C GLU A 330 0.39 23.22 -3.58
N THR A 331 0.82 22.30 -2.70
CA THR A 331 0.31 22.16 -1.33
C THR A 331 1.44 22.25 -0.34
N LEU A 332 1.30 23.13 0.65
CA LEU A 332 2.19 23.24 1.80
C LEU A 332 1.34 23.22 3.07
N ALA A 333 1.60 22.26 3.95
CA ALA A 333 0.93 22.20 5.24
C ALA A 333 1.97 21.93 6.35
N PHE A 334 1.83 22.65 7.47
CA PHE A 334 2.70 22.45 8.62
C PHE A 334 1.97 22.72 9.94
N THR A 335 2.35 21.94 10.96
CA THR A 335 1.95 22.11 12.36
C THR A 335 3.18 22.32 13.23
N THR A 336 4.13 23.10 12.75
CA THR A 336 5.49 23.18 13.28
C THR A 336 5.72 24.49 14.02
N GLN A 337 6.93 24.69 14.53
CA GLN A 337 7.40 25.93 15.18
C GLN A 337 7.63 27.09 14.19
N ILE A 338 7.28 26.95 12.91
CA ILE A 338 7.35 28.04 11.93
C ILE A 338 6.47 29.21 12.42
N SER A 339 7.07 30.36 12.58
CA SER A 339 6.42 31.58 13.12
C SER A 339 6.19 32.66 12.07
N SER A 340 6.84 32.54 10.88
CA SER A 340 6.74 33.50 9.80
C SER A 340 6.53 32.83 8.44
N LEU A 341 5.69 33.44 7.59
CA LEU A 341 5.49 33.04 6.19
C LEU A 341 6.46 33.76 5.23
N GLU A 342 7.49 34.40 5.73
CA GLU A 342 8.51 35.05 4.89
C GLU A 342 9.19 34.01 3.99
N GLY A 343 9.24 34.29 2.67
CA GLY A 343 9.71 33.36 1.65
C GLY A 343 8.57 32.61 0.91
N ILE A 344 7.30 32.83 1.25
CA ILE A 344 6.18 32.18 0.57
C ILE A 344 6.09 32.55 -0.92
N GLU A 345 6.58 33.73 -1.30
CA GLU A 345 6.62 34.23 -2.68
C GLU A 345 7.48 33.35 -3.62
N GLN A 346 8.33 32.51 -3.07
CA GLN A 346 9.19 31.59 -3.83
C GLN A 346 8.45 30.34 -4.34
N PHE A 347 7.20 30.11 -3.94
CA PHE A 347 6.37 28.99 -4.38
C PHE A 347 5.32 29.44 -5.40
N PRO A 348 5.68 29.58 -6.69
CA PRO A 348 4.78 30.15 -7.70
C PRO A 348 3.57 29.29 -8.01
N SER A 349 3.62 27.99 -7.71
CA SER A 349 2.51 27.04 -7.96
C SER A 349 1.59 26.85 -6.75
N LEU A 350 1.94 27.40 -5.58
CA LEU A 350 1.22 27.17 -4.33
C LEU A 350 -0.24 27.64 -4.41
N ASN A 351 -1.19 26.71 -4.23
CA ASN A 351 -2.62 26.96 -4.24
C ASN A 351 -3.30 26.64 -2.90
N PHE A 352 -2.73 25.77 -2.09
CA PHE A 352 -3.20 25.43 -0.75
C PHE A 352 -2.09 25.61 0.30
N LEU A 353 -2.42 26.31 1.39
CA LEU A 353 -1.55 26.49 2.54
C LEU A 353 -2.33 26.12 3.81
N SER A 354 -1.78 25.22 4.64
CA SER A 354 -2.26 25.04 6.02
C SER A 354 -1.19 25.49 7.02
N VAL A 355 -1.59 26.39 7.90
CA VAL A 355 -0.81 26.85 9.05
C VAL A 355 -1.46 26.41 10.36
N SER A 356 -2.23 25.35 10.32
CA SER A 356 -2.96 24.81 11.47
C SER A 356 -2.01 24.44 12.59
N PHE A 357 -2.32 24.86 13.83
CA PHE A 357 -1.49 24.63 15.01
C PHE A 357 -0.06 25.21 14.95
N SER A 358 0.27 26.06 13.96
CA SER A 358 1.58 26.71 13.85
C SER A 358 1.69 27.94 14.76
N LEU A 359 2.90 28.50 14.85
CA LEU A 359 3.17 29.76 15.55
C LEU A 359 2.97 31.01 14.66
N VAL A 360 2.53 30.86 13.42
CA VAL A 360 2.26 31.96 12.50
C VAL A 360 1.19 32.87 13.09
N LYS A 361 1.47 34.16 13.16
CA LYS A 361 0.55 35.21 13.62
C LYS A 361 0.21 36.21 12.55
N ASP A 362 1.13 36.45 11.62
CA ASP A 362 1.00 37.44 10.53
C ASP A 362 0.85 36.72 9.18
N LEU A 363 -0.29 36.96 8.51
CA LEU A 363 -0.57 36.46 7.17
C LEU A 363 -0.20 37.47 6.07
N SER A 364 0.36 38.63 6.38
CA SER A 364 0.69 39.65 5.36
C SER A 364 1.61 39.12 4.23
N PRO A 365 2.56 38.19 4.46
CA PRO A 365 3.39 37.64 3.39
C PRO A 365 2.62 36.84 2.33
N VAL A 366 1.40 36.34 2.63
CA VAL A 366 0.58 35.59 1.64
C VAL A 366 0.24 36.41 0.40
N THR A 367 0.32 37.75 0.48
CA THR A 367 0.15 38.62 -0.69
C THR A 367 1.20 38.36 -1.79
N GLY A 368 2.33 37.73 -1.44
CA GLY A 368 3.37 37.29 -2.37
C GLY A 368 3.03 35.97 -3.10
N ALA A 369 2.13 35.15 -2.55
CA ALA A 369 1.71 33.86 -3.12
C ALA A 369 0.53 34.08 -4.09
N LYS A 370 0.83 34.40 -5.34
CA LYS A 370 -0.15 34.89 -6.33
C LYS A 370 -1.23 33.85 -6.71
N ASN A 371 -0.92 32.58 -6.63
CA ASN A 371 -1.82 31.48 -7.01
C ASN A 371 -2.51 30.82 -5.81
N LEU A 372 -2.31 31.34 -4.60
CA LEU A 372 -2.88 30.79 -3.39
C LEU A 372 -4.41 30.98 -3.38
N GLN A 373 -5.15 29.86 -3.26
CA GLN A 373 -6.60 29.81 -3.31
C GLN A 373 -7.22 29.54 -1.94
N VAL A 374 -6.58 28.68 -1.14
CA VAL A 374 -7.09 28.25 0.15
C VAL A 374 -6.02 28.38 1.21
N ILE A 375 -6.40 28.97 2.36
CA ILE A 375 -5.58 28.97 3.57
C ILE A 375 -6.38 28.31 4.69
N ASP A 376 -5.84 27.24 5.27
CA ASP A 376 -6.35 26.66 6.50
C ASP A 376 -5.60 27.25 7.69
N ILE A 377 -6.34 27.93 8.56
CA ILE A 377 -5.85 28.60 9.78
C ILE A 377 -6.44 27.97 11.04
N SER A 378 -6.92 26.75 10.96
CA SER A 378 -7.54 26.06 12.09
C SER A 378 -6.57 25.99 13.29
N ASN A 379 -7.03 26.38 14.46
CA ASN A 379 -6.22 26.40 15.69
C ASN A 379 -4.91 27.23 15.63
N ALA A 380 -4.76 28.12 14.65
CA ALA A 380 -3.67 29.09 14.61
C ALA A 380 -4.09 30.38 15.34
N ASP A 381 -3.13 31.02 16.02
CA ASP A 381 -3.36 32.29 16.76
C ASP A 381 -3.06 33.51 15.87
N ILE A 382 -3.86 33.65 14.80
CA ILE A 382 -3.65 34.67 13.78
C ILE A 382 -4.09 36.05 14.29
N VAL A 383 -3.18 37.01 14.17
CA VAL A 383 -3.48 38.44 14.34
C VAL A 383 -3.80 39.02 12.95
N TRP A 384 -5.07 39.38 12.72
CA TRP A 384 -5.51 39.91 11.44
C TRP A 384 -4.88 41.29 11.15
N THR A 385 -4.02 41.35 10.16
CA THR A 385 -3.61 42.61 9.54
C THR A 385 -4.32 42.74 8.19
N PHE A 386 -5.06 43.80 7.96
CA PHE A 386 -5.86 44.04 6.75
C PHE A 386 -4.95 44.11 5.51
N GLY A 387 -5.09 43.17 4.58
CA GLY A 387 -4.34 43.13 3.33
C GLY A 387 -4.54 41.85 2.55
N THR A 388 -5.80 41.35 2.45
CA THR A 388 -6.11 40.08 1.82
C THR A 388 -6.16 40.15 0.29
N ASN A 389 -5.58 39.19 -0.42
CA ASN A 389 -5.83 38.95 -1.83
C ASN A 389 -7.33 38.67 -2.05
N ARG A 390 -7.97 39.43 -2.93
CA ARG A 390 -9.36 39.18 -3.30
C ARG A 390 -9.48 37.84 -3.97
N GLY A 391 -10.17 36.89 -3.33
CA GLY A 391 -10.48 35.55 -3.85
C GLY A 391 -9.89 34.39 -3.08
N THR A 392 -9.05 34.62 -2.05
CA THR A 392 -8.54 33.55 -1.20
C THR A 392 -9.59 33.11 -0.17
N LEU A 393 -9.91 31.83 -0.12
CA LEU A 393 -10.83 31.25 0.85
C LEU A 393 -10.07 30.92 2.16
N TYR A 394 -10.53 31.45 3.28
CA TYR A 394 -10.00 31.12 4.60
C TYR A 394 -10.88 30.06 5.26
N ARG A 395 -10.28 28.98 5.75
CA ARG A 395 -10.95 27.95 6.56
C ARG A 395 -10.32 27.91 7.94
N GLY A 396 -11.12 27.80 8.99
CA GLY A 396 -10.61 27.62 10.33
C GLY A 396 -11.70 27.63 11.39
N THR A 397 -11.51 26.82 12.42
CA THR A 397 -12.27 26.89 13.68
C THR A 397 -11.37 27.51 14.74
N LYS A 398 -11.84 28.55 15.41
CA LYS A 398 -11.13 29.16 16.54
C LYS A 398 -11.13 28.19 17.73
N ARG A 399 -9.99 28.06 18.46
CA ARG A 399 -10.02 27.42 19.78
C ARG A 399 -11.13 28.06 20.60
N ARG A 400 -12.02 27.25 21.19
CA ARG A 400 -13.08 27.66 22.08
C ARG A 400 -12.52 28.38 23.29
N ASN A 401 -12.40 29.70 23.19
CA ASN A 401 -12.46 30.60 24.33
C ASN A 401 -13.34 31.77 23.92
N HIS A 402 -14.64 31.63 24.20
CA HIS A 402 -15.69 32.63 24.09
C HIS A 402 -15.83 33.40 22.76
N GLU A 403 -16.99 33.19 22.18
CA GLU A 403 -17.65 33.87 21.07
C GLU A 403 -17.48 33.25 19.68
N ASP A 404 -18.48 32.42 19.33
CA ASP A 404 -18.74 31.96 17.96
C ASP A 404 -19.04 33.19 17.06
N ARG A 405 -18.09 33.54 16.19
CA ARG A 405 -18.38 34.35 15.00
C ARG A 405 -17.93 33.58 13.77
N PHE A 406 -18.91 33.07 13.04
CA PHE A 406 -18.73 32.62 11.68
C PHE A 406 -18.34 33.84 10.84
N PHE A 407 -17.31 33.72 10.02
CA PHE A 407 -16.93 34.71 9.02
C PHE A 407 -17.46 34.27 7.66
N PRO A 408 -17.96 35.24 6.83
CA PRO A 408 -18.50 34.99 5.50
C PRO A 408 -17.45 34.61 4.48
#